data_d498886449267958fb6d6ff6fc725664
#
_entry.id   d498886449267958fb6d6ff6fc725664
#
_cell.length_a   1.000
_cell.length_b   1.000
_cell.length_c   1.000
_cell.angle_alpha   90.00
_cell.angle_beta   90.00
_cell.angle_gamma   90.00
#
_symmetry.space_group_name_H-M   'P 1'
#
loop_
_entity.id
_entity.type
_entity.pdbx_description
1 polymer ?
#
loop_
_entity_poly.entity_id
_entity_poly.type
_entity_poly.pdbx_seq_one_letter_code
_entity_poly.pdbx_strand_id
1 'polypeptide(L)'
;VLKLKITSPEPSQVQQNQIKGKEIPGIQNIIAIASGKGGVGKSTVTANLAVTLQKMGFSVGVLDADIYGPSVPTMFDTEAEKPISVEVDGKNMMKPIENYGVKMLSIGYFSGANQAVVWRGPMASKALNQMLRDAAWGNLDFLLIDLPPGTGDIHLSIIQEVPVTGAVIVSTPQHVALADVKKGIAMFTMESINIPVLGLIENMAYFTPEELPENKYY
;
A
#
# COMPACT_ATOMS: atom_id res chain seq x y z
N VAL A 1 15.35 0.31 -15.62
CA VAL A 1 14.14 -0.37 -16.12
C VAL A 1 13.90 -1.57 -15.22
N LEU A 2 12.84 -1.50 -14.40
CA LEU A 2 12.42 -2.60 -13.52
C LEU A 2 11.97 -3.77 -14.40
N LYS A 3 12.70 -4.90 -14.39
CA LYS A 3 12.22 -6.13 -15.01
C LYS A 3 11.41 -6.91 -13.97
N LEU A 4 10.09 -6.78 -14.02
CA LEU A 4 9.17 -7.61 -13.24
C LEU A 4 9.13 -9.01 -13.84
N LYS A 5 9.62 -10.01 -13.11
CA LYS A 5 9.39 -11.42 -13.44
C LYS A 5 8.16 -11.86 -12.63
N ILE A 6 7.01 -11.94 -13.30
CA ILE A 6 5.78 -12.44 -12.71
C ILE A 6 5.81 -13.95 -12.81
N THR A 7 5.99 -14.65 -11.69
CA THR A 7 5.74 -16.08 -11.57
C THR A 7 4.42 -16.26 -10.81
N SER A 8 3.40 -16.76 -11.48
CA SER A 8 2.15 -17.14 -10.80
C SER A 8 2.43 -18.39 -9.96
N PRO A 9 2.21 -18.36 -8.63
CA PRO A 9 2.20 -19.56 -7.84
C PRO A 9 0.98 -20.40 -8.24
N GLU A 10 1.15 -21.73 -8.33
CA GLU A 10 0.00 -22.62 -8.48
C GLU A 10 -0.97 -22.45 -7.31
N PRO A 11 -2.29 -22.50 -7.55
CA PRO A 11 -3.28 -22.36 -6.49
C PRO A 11 -3.18 -23.54 -5.53
N SER A 12 -2.43 -23.37 -4.44
CA SER A 12 -2.49 -24.31 -3.33
C SER A 12 -3.89 -24.26 -2.71
N GLN A 13 -4.49 -25.43 -2.48
CA GLN A 13 -5.76 -25.55 -1.76
C GLN A 13 -5.59 -24.98 -0.35
N VAL A 14 -6.00 -23.72 -0.18
CA VAL A 14 -5.92 -23.01 1.10
C VAL A 14 -7.11 -23.43 1.94
N GLN A 15 -6.81 -24.09 3.04
CA GLN A 15 -7.80 -24.53 4.04
C GLN A 15 -8.56 -23.31 4.61
N GLN A 16 -9.89 -23.48 4.67
CA GLN A 16 -10.90 -22.49 5.04
C GLN A 16 -10.95 -22.19 6.55
N ASN A 17 -9.93 -21.63 7.16
CA ASN A 17 -10.02 -21.10 8.53
C ASN A 17 -9.20 -19.81 8.70
N GLN A 18 -9.31 -18.90 7.73
CA GLN A 18 -8.69 -17.59 7.83
C GLN A 18 -9.73 -16.57 8.30
N ILE A 19 -9.31 -15.69 9.19
CA ILE A 19 -10.02 -14.42 9.44
C ILE A 19 -9.82 -13.60 8.13
N LYS A 20 -10.60 -13.92 7.11
CA LYS A 20 -10.68 -13.08 5.92
C LYS A 20 -11.49 -11.86 6.31
N GLY A 21 -10.88 -10.69 6.22
CA GLY A 21 -11.59 -9.43 6.35
C GLY A 21 -12.78 -9.39 5.37
N LYS A 22 -13.70 -8.46 5.60
CA LYS A 22 -14.89 -8.32 4.77
C LYS A 22 -14.51 -7.75 3.40
N GLU A 23 -15.01 -8.35 2.32
CA GLU A 23 -14.80 -7.88 0.95
C GLU A 23 -15.24 -6.42 0.75
N ILE A 24 -14.57 -5.75 -0.15
CA ILE A 24 -14.95 -4.42 -0.65
C ILE A 24 -15.54 -4.62 -2.05
N PRO A 25 -16.84 -4.33 -2.26
CA PRO A 25 -17.47 -4.54 -3.55
C PRO A 25 -16.74 -3.83 -4.69
N GLY A 26 -16.50 -4.54 -5.78
CA GLY A 26 -15.84 -4.00 -6.97
C GLY A 26 -14.31 -4.07 -6.96
N ILE A 27 -13.67 -4.45 -5.87
CA ILE A 27 -12.22 -4.59 -5.79
C ILE A 27 -11.84 -6.07 -5.93
N GLN A 28 -11.04 -6.39 -6.96
CA GLN A 28 -10.66 -7.78 -7.25
C GLN A 28 -9.46 -8.25 -6.43
N ASN A 29 -8.42 -7.42 -6.34
CA ASN A 29 -7.18 -7.76 -5.64
C ASN A 29 -6.77 -6.63 -4.71
N ILE A 30 -6.42 -6.97 -3.48
CA ILE A 30 -5.88 -6.04 -2.49
C ILE A 30 -4.44 -6.45 -2.20
N ILE A 31 -3.48 -5.59 -2.52
CA ILE A 31 -2.06 -5.84 -2.33
C ILE A 31 -1.52 -4.91 -1.24
N ALA A 32 -0.99 -5.49 -0.18
CA ALA A 32 -0.33 -4.74 0.87
C ALA A 32 1.14 -4.46 0.49
N ILE A 33 1.55 -3.20 0.54
CA ILE A 33 2.96 -2.80 0.36
C ILE A 33 3.50 -2.46 1.73
N ALA A 34 4.48 -3.22 2.18
CA ALA A 34 5.02 -3.14 3.52
C ALA A 34 6.54 -2.96 3.53
N SER A 35 7.06 -2.46 4.64
CA SER A 35 8.51 -2.39 4.88
C SER A 35 8.82 -2.61 6.36
N GLY A 36 9.96 -3.23 6.65
CA GLY A 36 10.40 -3.45 8.02
C GLY A 36 10.79 -2.16 8.75
N LYS A 37 11.23 -1.13 8.01
CA LYS A 37 11.59 0.19 8.57
C LYS A 37 11.23 1.32 7.61
N GLY A 38 11.23 2.56 8.11
CA GLY A 38 11.05 3.76 7.31
C GLY A 38 12.26 4.08 6.42
N GLY A 39 12.04 4.89 5.37
CA GLY A 39 13.11 5.41 4.51
C GLY A 39 13.63 4.43 3.45
N VAL A 40 13.01 3.26 3.26
CA VAL A 40 13.43 2.29 2.21
C VAL A 40 12.80 2.57 0.83
N GLY A 41 11.99 3.61 0.71
CA GLY A 41 11.30 3.96 -0.54
C GLY A 41 10.00 3.17 -0.79
N LYS A 42 9.36 2.67 0.25
CA LYS A 42 8.08 1.94 0.17
C LYS A 42 7.03 2.67 -0.66
N SER A 43 6.71 3.91 -0.30
CA SER A 43 5.68 4.71 -0.98
C SER A 43 6.07 5.06 -2.41
N THR A 44 7.37 5.28 -2.70
CA THR A 44 7.87 5.45 -4.06
C THR A 44 7.63 4.19 -4.91
N VAL A 45 7.86 3.01 -4.32
CA VAL A 45 7.57 1.73 -4.98
C VAL A 45 6.06 1.60 -5.20
N THR A 46 5.23 1.93 -4.19
CA THR A 46 3.77 1.90 -4.32
C THR A 46 3.27 2.78 -5.46
N ALA A 47 3.73 4.03 -5.54
CA ALA A 47 3.34 4.96 -6.60
C ALA A 47 3.76 4.47 -7.99
N ASN A 48 5.01 4.03 -8.15
CA ASN A 48 5.50 3.51 -9.42
C ASN A 48 4.79 2.22 -9.84
N LEU A 49 4.48 1.33 -8.90
CA LEU A 49 3.71 0.11 -9.18
C LEU A 49 2.29 0.46 -9.63
N ALA A 50 1.62 1.40 -8.96
CA ALA A 50 0.28 1.84 -9.32
C ALA A 50 0.22 2.40 -10.74
N VAL A 51 1.11 3.33 -11.07
CA VAL A 51 1.17 3.93 -12.41
C VAL A 51 1.57 2.90 -13.47
N THR A 52 2.44 1.96 -13.13
CA THR A 52 2.85 0.89 -14.06
C THR A 52 1.69 -0.05 -14.38
N LEU A 53 0.93 -0.47 -13.37
CA LEU A 53 -0.26 -1.30 -13.55
C LEU A 53 -1.33 -0.55 -14.36
N GLN A 54 -1.52 0.75 -14.08
CA GLN A 54 -2.43 1.59 -14.86
C GLN A 54 -2.02 1.66 -16.34
N LYS A 55 -0.73 1.87 -16.63
CA LYS A 55 -0.19 1.87 -18.00
C LYS A 55 -0.33 0.52 -18.71
N MET A 56 -0.43 -0.56 -17.96
CA MET A 56 -0.73 -1.91 -18.49
C MET A 56 -2.22 -2.13 -18.76
N GLY A 57 -3.09 -1.16 -18.46
CA GLY A 57 -4.51 -1.17 -18.72
C GLY A 57 -5.38 -1.64 -17.55
N PHE A 58 -4.81 -1.81 -16.35
CA PHE A 58 -5.57 -2.16 -15.15
C PHE A 58 -6.18 -0.92 -14.48
N SER A 59 -7.35 -1.10 -13.85
CA SER A 59 -7.95 -0.12 -12.96
C SER A 59 -7.29 -0.21 -11.57
N VAL A 60 -6.65 0.87 -11.13
CA VAL A 60 -5.81 0.85 -9.93
C VAL A 60 -6.25 1.91 -8.93
N GLY A 61 -6.31 1.50 -7.66
CA GLY A 61 -6.45 2.39 -6.52
C GLY A 61 -5.22 2.32 -5.61
N VAL A 62 -4.96 3.39 -4.88
CA VAL A 62 -3.95 3.47 -3.82
C VAL A 62 -4.59 4.00 -2.54
N LEU A 63 -4.46 3.24 -1.46
CA LEU A 63 -4.75 3.70 -0.11
C LEU A 63 -3.43 3.97 0.61
N ASP A 64 -3.15 5.24 0.92
CA ASP A 64 -2.03 5.63 1.76
C ASP A 64 -2.45 5.55 3.23
N ALA A 65 -1.98 4.53 3.90
CA ALA A 65 -2.24 4.26 5.30
C ALA A 65 -1.07 4.65 6.22
N ASP A 66 -0.03 5.31 5.70
CA ASP A 66 1.10 5.78 6.50
C ASP A 66 0.72 7.02 7.29
N ILE A 67 0.24 6.82 8.51
CA ILE A 67 -0.21 7.89 9.41
C ILE A 67 0.92 8.79 9.92
N TYR A 68 2.17 8.34 9.81
CA TYR A 68 3.33 9.07 10.32
C TYR A 68 3.97 9.96 9.26
N GLY A 69 3.85 9.59 8.00
CA GLY A 69 4.44 10.34 6.89
C GLY A 69 3.70 10.08 5.58
N PRO A 70 2.41 10.48 5.49
CA PRO A 70 1.64 10.27 4.28
C PRO A 70 2.29 11.02 3.12
N SER A 71 2.71 10.31 2.09
CA SER A 71 3.49 10.85 0.98
C SER A 71 2.82 10.66 -0.39
N VAL A 72 1.77 9.87 -0.47
CA VAL A 72 1.05 9.65 -1.73
C VAL A 72 0.51 10.95 -2.34
N PRO A 73 -0.08 11.89 -1.59
CA PRO A 73 -0.52 13.17 -2.15
C PRO A 73 0.59 13.92 -2.88
N THR A 74 1.78 13.99 -2.28
CA THR A 74 2.96 14.64 -2.90
C THR A 74 3.44 13.90 -4.15
N MET A 75 3.47 12.57 -4.11
CA MET A 75 3.94 11.76 -5.25
C MET A 75 3.01 11.81 -6.46
N PHE A 76 1.76 12.17 -6.25
CA PHE A 76 0.75 12.27 -7.30
C PHE A 76 0.31 13.71 -7.58
N ASP A 77 1.04 14.73 -7.11
CA ASP A 77 0.74 16.15 -7.31
C ASP A 77 -0.70 16.54 -6.89
N THR A 78 -1.16 16.01 -5.74
CA THR A 78 -2.55 16.16 -5.27
C THR A 78 -2.66 16.73 -3.85
N GLU A 79 -1.59 17.35 -3.32
CA GLU A 79 -1.58 17.87 -1.94
C GLU A 79 -2.63 18.94 -1.69
N ALA A 80 -2.96 19.73 -2.73
CA ALA A 80 -3.98 20.77 -2.65
C ALA A 80 -5.42 20.24 -2.72
N GLU A 81 -5.60 18.98 -3.11
CA GLU A 81 -6.91 18.39 -3.28
C GLU A 81 -7.48 17.86 -1.97
N LYS A 82 -8.80 17.75 -1.91
CA LYS A 82 -9.53 17.17 -0.79
C LYS A 82 -10.60 16.22 -1.30
N PRO A 83 -10.72 15.02 -0.72
CA PRO A 83 -11.84 14.14 -1.03
C PRO A 83 -13.18 14.82 -0.72
N ILE A 84 -14.12 14.68 -1.63
CA ILE A 84 -15.48 15.21 -1.46
C ILE A 84 -16.46 14.08 -1.21
N SER A 85 -17.60 14.41 -0.58
CA SER A 85 -18.69 13.45 -0.42
C SER A 85 -19.52 13.40 -1.69
N VAL A 86 -19.84 12.20 -2.13
CA VAL A 86 -20.75 11.92 -3.27
C VAL A 86 -21.80 10.91 -2.83
N GLU A 87 -22.99 11.01 -3.40
CA GLU A 87 -24.02 10.02 -3.18
C GLU A 87 -23.91 8.88 -4.19
N VAL A 88 -23.78 7.65 -3.70
CA VAL A 88 -23.76 6.43 -4.51
C VAL A 88 -24.79 5.46 -3.89
N ASP A 89 -25.78 5.07 -4.67
CA ASP A 89 -26.85 4.16 -4.24
C ASP A 89 -27.54 4.59 -2.93
N GLY A 90 -27.80 5.91 -2.79
CA GLY A 90 -28.45 6.48 -1.59
C GLY A 90 -27.55 6.56 -0.35
N LYS A 91 -26.25 6.35 -0.49
CA LYS A 91 -25.25 6.46 0.59
C LYS A 91 -24.25 7.55 0.27
N ASN A 92 -23.93 8.34 1.29
CA ASN A 92 -22.83 9.29 1.19
C ASN A 92 -21.49 8.55 1.27
N MET A 93 -20.71 8.60 0.18
CA MET A 93 -19.42 7.97 0.08
C MET A 93 -18.32 9.01 -0.22
N MET A 94 -17.12 8.71 0.17
CA MET A 94 -15.94 9.52 -0.10
C MET A 94 -15.47 9.27 -1.54
N LYS A 95 -15.41 10.31 -2.37
CA LYS A 95 -14.87 10.21 -3.72
C LYS A 95 -13.36 10.20 -3.66
N PRO A 96 -12.68 9.13 -4.14
CA PRO A 96 -11.23 9.14 -4.28
C PRO A 96 -10.76 10.26 -5.21
N ILE A 97 -9.61 10.83 -4.93
CA ILE A 97 -8.90 11.73 -5.83
C ILE A 97 -8.29 10.90 -6.94
N GLU A 98 -8.22 11.46 -8.13
CA GLU A 98 -7.68 10.75 -9.30
C GLU A 98 -6.65 11.61 -10.01
N ASN A 99 -5.43 11.09 -10.15
CA ASN A 99 -4.39 11.65 -11.00
C ASN A 99 -3.57 10.52 -11.63
N TYR A 100 -2.97 10.76 -12.79
CA TYR A 100 -2.26 9.75 -13.60
C TYR A 100 -3.07 8.47 -13.87
N GLY A 101 -4.42 8.57 -13.87
CA GLY A 101 -5.32 7.43 -14.06
C GLY A 101 -5.38 6.47 -12.86
N VAL A 102 -4.87 6.89 -11.71
CA VAL A 102 -4.90 6.13 -10.45
C VAL A 102 -5.84 6.84 -9.48
N LYS A 103 -6.76 6.08 -8.87
CA LYS A 103 -7.61 6.57 -7.78
C LYS A 103 -6.87 6.48 -6.46
N MET A 104 -6.97 7.50 -5.61
CA MET A 104 -6.25 7.49 -4.35
C MET A 104 -7.02 8.11 -3.20
N LEU A 105 -6.79 7.56 -2.01
CA LEU A 105 -7.12 8.16 -0.73
C LEU A 105 -5.89 8.10 0.17
N SER A 106 -5.65 9.16 0.90
CA SER A 106 -4.56 9.25 1.86
C SER A 106 -5.07 9.87 3.14
N ILE A 107 -4.57 9.37 4.25
CA ILE A 107 -4.79 10.02 5.54
C ILE A 107 -4.23 11.46 5.55
N GLY A 108 -3.27 11.74 4.69
CA GLY A 108 -2.69 13.08 4.49
C GLY A 108 -3.70 14.13 4.01
N TYR A 109 -4.75 13.74 3.28
CA TYR A 109 -5.77 14.68 2.85
C TYR A 109 -6.62 15.26 3.99
N PHE A 110 -6.63 14.60 5.14
CA PHE A 110 -7.38 15.01 6.33
C PHE A 110 -6.53 15.76 7.34
N SER A 111 -5.23 15.87 7.10
CA SER A 111 -4.31 16.69 7.86
C SER A 111 -4.23 18.06 7.22
N GLY A 112 -4.49 19.14 7.96
CA GLY A 112 -4.21 20.50 7.46
C GLY A 112 -2.71 20.68 7.25
N ALA A 113 -2.28 21.39 6.21
CA ALA A 113 -0.88 21.61 5.85
C ALA A 113 -0.01 22.18 7.01
N ASN A 114 -0.63 22.78 8.03
CA ASN A 114 0.02 23.39 9.20
C ASN A 114 -0.48 22.83 10.54
N GLN A 115 -1.23 21.74 10.56
CA GLN A 115 -1.71 21.13 11.80
C GLN A 115 -1.11 19.74 11.95
N ALA A 116 -0.29 19.56 12.97
CA ALA A 116 0.09 18.23 13.43
C ALA A 116 -1.16 17.55 14.00
N VAL A 117 -1.87 16.78 13.16
CA VAL A 117 -2.95 15.91 13.64
C VAL A 117 -2.27 14.75 14.37
N VAL A 118 -2.41 14.71 15.67
CA VAL A 118 -1.94 13.58 16.46
C VAL A 118 -2.91 12.42 16.25
N TRP A 119 -2.62 11.58 15.29
CA TRP A 119 -3.36 10.36 15.05
C TRP A 119 -3.12 9.36 16.20
N ARG A 120 -4.10 9.21 17.07
CA ARG A 120 -4.07 8.12 18.05
C ARG A 120 -4.55 6.84 17.39
N GLY A 121 -3.95 5.69 17.76
CA GLY A 121 -4.22 4.39 17.13
C GLY A 121 -5.70 4.13 16.78
N PRO A 122 -6.66 4.24 17.72
CA PRO A 122 -8.07 4.00 17.42
C PRO A 122 -8.68 4.97 16.40
N MET A 123 -8.23 6.24 16.40
CA MET A 123 -8.70 7.24 15.42
C MET A 123 -8.16 6.94 14.02
N ALA A 124 -6.88 6.59 13.94
CA ALA A 124 -6.24 6.21 12.67
C ALA A 124 -6.91 4.97 12.07
N SER A 125 -7.10 3.91 12.85
CA SER A 125 -7.78 2.70 12.40
C SER A 125 -9.21 2.97 11.91
N LYS A 126 -9.96 3.84 12.63
CA LYS A 126 -11.29 4.24 12.18
C LYS A 126 -11.28 5.00 10.86
N ALA A 127 -10.37 5.97 10.70
CA ALA A 127 -10.25 6.75 9.46
C ALA A 127 -9.86 5.84 8.28
N LEU A 128 -8.88 4.95 8.48
CA LEU A 128 -8.46 3.99 7.47
C LEU A 128 -9.61 3.04 7.06
N ASN A 129 -10.40 2.59 8.03
CA ASN A 129 -11.57 1.75 7.76
C ASN A 129 -12.63 2.51 6.95
N GLN A 130 -12.88 3.78 7.25
CA GLN A 130 -13.78 4.62 6.47
C GLN A 130 -13.25 4.81 5.03
N MET A 131 -11.96 5.08 4.83
CA MET A 131 -11.36 5.20 3.50
C MET A 131 -11.42 3.88 2.71
N LEU A 132 -11.38 2.74 3.38
CA LEU A 132 -11.54 1.44 2.73
C LEU A 132 -12.99 1.17 2.33
N ARG A 133 -13.95 1.41 3.23
CA ARG A 133 -15.33 0.92 3.11
C ARG A 133 -16.35 1.94 2.67
N ASP A 134 -16.15 3.21 3.07
CA ASP A 134 -17.08 4.30 2.79
C ASP A 134 -16.58 5.18 1.63
N ALA A 135 -15.69 4.63 0.79
CA ALA A 135 -15.20 5.29 -0.40
C ALA A 135 -15.77 4.70 -1.69
N ALA A 136 -16.04 5.58 -2.65
CA ALA A 136 -16.56 5.24 -3.98
C ALA A 136 -15.42 4.77 -4.91
N TRP A 137 -14.76 3.67 -4.54
CA TRP A 137 -13.67 3.11 -5.34
C TRP A 137 -14.13 2.68 -6.74
N GLY A 138 -15.39 2.20 -6.85
CA GLY A 138 -15.90 1.57 -8.07
C GLY A 138 -15.20 0.25 -8.36
N ASN A 139 -15.11 -0.11 -9.63
CA ASN A 139 -14.43 -1.34 -10.02
C ASN A 139 -12.92 -1.09 -10.13
N LEU A 140 -12.15 -1.89 -9.38
CA LEU A 140 -10.68 -1.90 -9.40
C LEU A 140 -10.16 -3.32 -9.60
N ASP A 141 -9.19 -3.47 -10.49
CA ASP A 141 -8.42 -4.70 -10.60
C ASP A 141 -7.46 -4.84 -9.42
N PHE A 142 -6.87 -3.71 -8.99
CA PHE A 142 -5.94 -3.67 -7.87
C PHE A 142 -6.21 -2.48 -6.95
N LEU A 143 -6.25 -2.73 -5.64
CA LEU A 143 -6.09 -1.72 -4.61
C LEU A 143 -4.76 -1.97 -3.90
N LEU A 144 -3.82 -1.04 -4.04
CA LEU A 144 -2.54 -1.08 -3.33
C LEU A 144 -2.70 -0.35 -2.00
N ILE A 145 -2.34 -1.00 -0.89
CA ILE A 145 -2.34 -0.37 0.44
C ILE A 145 -0.90 -0.08 0.84
N ASP A 146 -0.54 1.19 0.88
CA ASP A 146 0.76 1.67 1.37
C ASP A 146 0.73 1.68 2.90
N LEU A 147 1.24 0.62 3.53
CA LEU A 147 1.20 0.43 4.98
C LEU A 147 2.20 1.35 5.68
N PRO A 148 1.99 1.70 6.97
CA PRO A 148 3.02 2.35 7.77
C PRO A 148 4.32 1.53 7.79
N PRO A 149 5.48 2.11 8.12
CA PRO A 149 6.70 1.31 8.31
C PRO A 149 6.65 0.46 9.58
N GLY A 150 7.31 -0.67 9.57
CA GLY A 150 7.39 -1.59 10.73
C GLY A 150 6.36 -2.72 10.70
N THR A 151 6.03 -3.26 11.89
CA THR A 151 5.16 -4.44 12.08
C THR A 151 4.23 -4.28 13.29
N GLY A 152 3.70 -3.07 13.50
CA GLY A 152 2.89 -2.73 14.67
C GLY A 152 1.39 -3.07 14.51
N ASP A 153 0.61 -2.80 15.56
CA ASP A 153 -0.83 -3.12 15.64
C ASP A 153 -1.66 -2.51 14.52
N ILE A 154 -1.25 -1.37 13.97
CA ILE A 154 -1.96 -0.72 12.85
C ILE A 154 -1.92 -1.60 11.59
N HIS A 155 -0.79 -2.27 11.32
CA HIS A 155 -0.69 -3.22 10.21
C HIS A 155 -1.72 -4.34 10.37
N LEU A 156 -1.75 -4.96 11.54
CA LEU A 156 -2.68 -6.04 11.85
C LEU A 156 -4.13 -5.58 11.72
N SER A 157 -4.46 -4.39 12.21
CA SER A 157 -5.80 -3.83 12.08
C SER A 157 -6.21 -3.69 10.61
N ILE A 158 -5.34 -3.15 9.75
CA ILE A 158 -5.66 -2.94 8.33
C ILE A 158 -5.82 -4.27 7.60
N ILE A 159 -4.84 -5.19 7.77
CA ILE A 159 -4.84 -6.45 7.03
C ILE A 159 -5.92 -7.43 7.49
N GLN A 160 -6.48 -7.25 8.69
CA GLN A 160 -7.61 -8.03 9.18
C GLN A 160 -8.97 -7.49 8.71
N GLU A 161 -9.04 -6.22 8.34
CA GLU A 161 -10.27 -5.58 7.89
C GLU A 161 -10.69 -5.98 6.47
N VAL A 162 -9.74 -6.32 5.60
CA VAL A 162 -9.98 -6.62 4.18
C VAL A 162 -9.28 -7.92 3.76
N PRO A 163 -9.81 -8.63 2.73
CA PRO A 163 -9.21 -9.87 2.25
C PRO A 163 -7.97 -9.55 1.40
N VAL A 164 -6.84 -9.30 2.05
CA VAL A 164 -5.58 -9.03 1.37
C VAL A 164 -5.17 -10.24 0.52
N THR A 165 -5.01 -10.03 -0.79
CA THR A 165 -4.64 -11.06 -1.76
C THR A 165 -3.17 -11.47 -1.59
N GLY A 166 -2.30 -10.51 -1.23
CA GLY A 166 -0.88 -10.76 -1.00
C GLY A 166 -0.13 -9.52 -0.54
N ALA A 167 1.10 -9.71 -0.12
CA ALA A 167 1.97 -8.65 0.35
C ALA A 167 3.25 -8.55 -0.49
N VAL A 168 3.71 -7.32 -0.73
CA VAL A 168 5.02 -7.01 -1.30
C VAL A 168 5.83 -6.31 -0.21
N ILE A 169 7.03 -6.80 0.04
CA ILE A 169 7.93 -6.24 1.03
C ILE A 169 8.99 -5.38 0.32
N VAL A 170 9.18 -4.15 0.77
CA VAL A 170 10.22 -3.25 0.26
C VAL A 170 11.32 -3.12 1.29
N SER A 171 12.56 -3.27 0.86
CA SER A 171 13.75 -3.18 1.69
C SER A 171 14.92 -2.54 0.93
N THR A 172 15.99 -2.32 1.66
CA THR A 172 17.31 -1.96 1.13
C THR A 172 18.32 -3.04 1.54
N PRO A 173 19.51 -3.15 0.90
CA PRO A 173 20.45 -4.25 1.14
C PRO A 173 21.14 -4.24 2.51
N GLN A 174 21.00 -3.15 3.28
CA GLN A 174 21.68 -3.03 4.57
C GLN A 174 21.20 -4.10 5.57
N HIS A 175 22.13 -4.69 6.30
CA HIS A 175 21.86 -5.75 7.29
C HIS A 175 20.75 -5.41 8.30
N VAL A 176 20.70 -4.17 8.76
CA VAL A 176 19.66 -3.69 9.68
C VAL A 176 18.27 -3.75 9.03
N ALA A 177 18.15 -3.36 7.76
CA ALA A 177 16.89 -3.43 7.04
C ALA A 177 16.44 -4.88 6.83
N LEU A 178 17.38 -5.78 6.51
CA LEU A 178 17.09 -7.21 6.31
C LEU A 178 16.62 -7.90 7.59
N ALA A 179 17.12 -7.50 8.76
CA ALA A 179 16.63 -8.01 10.04
C ALA A 179 15.15 -7.68 10.26
N ASP A 180 14.72 -6.48 9.89
CA ASP A 180 13.32 -6.07 10.02
C ASP A 180 12.42 -6.67 8.92
N VAL A 181 12.95 -6.93 7.73
CA VAL A 181 12.25 -7.69 6.68
C VAL A 181 11.81 -9.06 7.16
N LYS A 182 12.68 -9.78 7.87
CA LYS A 182 12.34 -11.09 8.44
C LYS A 182 11.14 -11.03 9.38
N LYS A 183 11.04 -9.98 10.20
CA LYS A 183 9.87 -9.75 11.08
C LYS A 183 8.62 -9.45 10.26
N GLY A 184 8.74 -8.62 9.21
CA GLY A 184 7.64 -8.31 8.30
C GLY A 184 7.09 -9.55 7.60
N ILE A 185 7.97 -10.37 7.03
CA ILE A 185 7.58 -11.65 6.41
C ILE A 185 6.90 -12.55 7.43
N ALA A 186 7.50 -12.73 8.63
CA ALA A 186 6.92 -13.54 9.67
C ALA A 186 5.51 -13.09 10.06
N MET A 187 5.26 -11.78 10.15
CA MET A 187 3.93 -11.23 10.44
C MET A 187 2.90 -11.67 9.39
N PHE A 188 3.20 -11.54 8.09
CA PHE A 188 2.26 -11.92 7.03
C PHE A 188 2.05 -13.43 6.95
N THR A 189 3.07 -14.23 7.26
CA THR A 189 3.03 -15.69 7.18
C THR A 189 2.57 -16.38 8.47
N MET A 190 2.26 -15.62 9.53
CA MET A 190 1.66 -16.18 10.75
C MET A 190 0.39 -16.95 10.42
N GLU A 191 0.16 -18.09 11.06
CA GLU A 191 -0.98 -18.96 10.82
C GLU A 191 -2.34 -18.24 10.96
N SER A 192 -2.44 -17.29 11.90
CA SER A 192 -3.64 -16.47 12.11
C SER A 192 -3.89 -15.42 11.02
N ILE A 193 -2.88 -15.08 10.21
CA ILE A 193 -2.97 -14.05 9.15
C ILE A 193 -2.91 -14.73 7.78
N ASN A 194 -1.90 -15.55 7.55
CA ASN A 194 -1.69 -16.38 6.37
C ASN A 194 -1.87 -15.64 5.04
N ILE A 195 -1.22 -14.48 4.91
CA ILE A 195 -1.18 -13.70 3.67
C ILE A 195 0.10 -14.06 2.92
N PRO A 196 0.00 -14.48 1.64
CA PRO A 196 1.17 -14.82 0.85
C PRO A 196 2.06 -13.60 0.60
N VAL A 197 3.36 -13.74 0.82
CA VAL A 197 4.33 -12.74 0.40
C VAL A 197 4.66 -12.98 -1.08
N LEU A 198 4.18 -12.08 -1.95
CA LEU A 198 4.32 -12.17 -3.40
C LEU A 198 5.75 -11.92 -3.85
N GLY A 199 6.50 -11.11 -3.11
CA GLY A 199 7.89 -10.82 -3.42
C GLY A 199 8.52 -9.81 -2.47
N LEU A 200 9.85 -9.71 -2.60
CA LEU A 200 10.69 -8.71 -1.95
C LEU A 200 11.31 -7.81 -3.02
N ILE A 201 11.16 -6.51 -2.83
CA ILE A 201 11.80 -5.48 -3.67
C ILE A 201 13.00 -4.95 -2.92
N GLU A 202 14.18 -5.22 -3.44
CA GLU A 202 15.42 -4.60 -2.98
C GLU A 202 15.59 -3.25 -3.68
N ASN A 203 15.37 -2.18 -2.93
CA ASN A 203 15.50 -0.81 -3.42
C ASN A 203 16.83 -0.21 -2.96
N MET A 204 17.31 0.82 -3.67
CA MET A 204 18.59 1.48 -3.36
C MET A 204 19.76 0.48 -3.27
N ALA A 205 19.74 -0.55 -4.13
CA ALA A 205 20.71 -1.63 -4.09
C ALA A 205 22.09 -1.18 -4.60
N TYR A 206 22.11 -0.23 -5.52
CA TYR A 206 23.34 0.35 -6.08
C TYR A 206 23.10 1.75 -6.61
N PHE A 207 24.17 2.49 -6.77
CA PHE A 207 24.20 3.79 -7.43
C PHE A 207 25.04 3.71 -8.70
N THR A 208 24.55 4.31 -9.78
CA THR A 208 25.28 4.46 -11.04
C THR A 208 25.43 5.95 -11.33
N PRO A 209 26.65 6.53 -11.29
CA PRO A 209 26.86 7.93 -11.66
C PRO A 209 26.53 8.17 -13.13
N GLU A 210 26.01 9.35 -13.45
CA GLU A 210 25.72 9.73 -14.85
C GLU A 210 26.99 9.76 -15.71
N GLU A 211 28.12 10.18 -15.12
CA GLU A 211 29.42 10.26 -15.81
C GLU A 211 30.08 8.88 -16.06
N LEU A 212 29.60 7.85 -15.32
CA LEU A 212 30.17 6.49 -15.39
C LEU A 212 29.04 5.45 -15.42
N PRO A 213 28.23 5.41 -16.49
CA PRO A 213 27.00 4.61 -16.55
C PRO A 213 27.24 3.09 -16.50
N GLU A 214 28.46 2.64 -16.75
CA GLU A 214 28.84 1.21 -16.64
C GLU A 214 29.22 0.81 -15.22
N ASN A 215 29.45 1.77 -14.32
CA ASN A 215 29.90 1.50 -12.95
C ASN A 215 28.72 1.44 -11.98
N LYS A 216 28.69 0.38 -11.17
CA LYS A 216 27.74 0.21 -10.08
C LYS A 216 28.45 0.26 -8.74
N TYR A 217 28.00 1.13 -7.85
CA TYR A 217 28.49 1.24 -6.47
C TYR A 217 27.41 0.72 -5.53
N TYR A 218 27.76 -0.31 -4.73
CA TYR A 218 26.87 -1.01 -3.80
C TYR A 218 26.99 -0.47 -2.37
#